data_49b62257a1fae9b9117e776d18dc13ed
#
_entry.id   49b62257a1fae9b9117e776d18dc13ed
#
_cell.length_a   1.000
_cell.length_b   1.000
_cell.length_c   1.000
_cell.angle_alpha   90.00
_cell.angle_beta   90.00
_cell.angle_gamma   90.00
#
_symmetry.space_group_name_H-M   'P 1'
#
loop_
_entity.id
_entity.type
_entity.pdbx_description
1 polymer ?
#
loop_
_entity_poly.entity_id
_entity_poly.type
_entity_poly.pdbx_seq_one_letter_code
_entity_poly.pdbx_strand_id
1 'polypeptide(L)'
;MLISLDWLKQYVDIKEDIKELENTLTMIGQEVEAVEEQGKELAKVVIGQITEYKKQPEAEKLTLLKVNIGVEEELQIVCGATNHKLGDKVVVATIGAVLPGDFKIKKSKIRGI
;
A
#
# COMPACT_ATOMS: atom_id res chain seq x y z
N MET A 1 -8.75 22.74 -13.45
CA MET A 1 -7.52 23.03 -12.70
C MET A 1 -7.38 22.01 -11.58
N LEU A 2 -6.22 21.43 -11.44
CA LEU A 2 -5.93 20.44 -10.41
C LEU A 2 -4.87 21.00 -9.46
N ILE A 3 -5.13 20.90 -8.15
CA ILE A 3 -4.22 21.43 -7.12
C ILE A 3 -3.87 20.31 -6.16
N SER A 4 -2.57 20.12 -5.89
CA SER A 4 -2.09 19.22 -4.85
C SER A 4 -2.17 19.90 -3.49
N LEU A 5 -2.88 19.29 -2.54
CA LEU A 5 -2.98 19.81 -1.18
C LEU A 5 -1.62 19.78 -0.46
N ASP A 6 -0.83 18.72 -0.66
CA ASP A 6 0.49 18.62 -0.05
C ASP A 6 1.44 19.70 -0.53
N TRP A 7 1.38 20.06 -1.81
CA TRP A 7 2.16 21.15 -2.36
C TRP A 7 1.68 22.49 -1.81
N LEU A 8 0.36 22.69 -1.74
CA LEU A 8 -0.22 23.94 -1.20
C LEU A 8 0.17 24.18 0.26
N LYS A 9 0.28 23.13 1.06
CA LYS A 9 0.71 23.19 2.47
C LYS A 9 2.12 23.73 2.67
N GLN A 10 2.95 23.74 1.64
CA GLN A 10 4.29 24.35 1.69
C GLN A 10 4.23 25.89 1.72
N TYR A 11 3.14 26.47 1.30
CA TYR A 11 2.95 27.92 1.22
C TYR A 11 1.96 28.45 2.25
N VAL A 12 1.00 27.63 2.66
CA VAL A 12 -0.09 28.03 3.56
C VAL A 12 -0.25 26.97 4.64
N ASP A 13 -0.37 27.40 5.90
CA ASP A 13 -0.68 26.52 7.02
C ASP A 13 -2.17 26.17 6.99
N ILE A 14 -2.49 24.94 6.61
CA ILE A 14 -3.87 24.43 6.50
C ILE A 14 -4.07 23.42 7.60
N LYS A 15 -4.96 23.72 8.55
CA LYS A 15 -5.27 22.89 9.71
C LYS A 15 -6.60 22.15 9.55
N GLU A 16 -7.44 22.59 8.65
CA GLU A 16 -8.75 22.02 8.36
C GLU A 16 -8.58 20.67 7.67
N ASP A 17 -9.52 19.73 7.92
CA ASP A 17 -9.56 18.48 7.17
C ASP A 17 -10.03 18.73 5.72
N ILE A 18 -9.86 17.72 4.87
CA ILE A 18 -10.18 17.84 3.43
C ILE A 18 -11.63 18.21 3.20
N LYS A 19 -12.55 17.63 3.97
CA LYS A 19 -13.98 17.87 3.82
C LYS A 19 -14.37 19.29 4.21
N GLU A 20 -13.81 19.80 5.29
CA GLU A 20 -14.01 21.18 5.75
C GLU A 20 -13.41 22.17 4.76
N LEU A 21 -12.22 21.90 4.24
CA LEU A 21 -11.57 22.73 3.23
C LEU A 21 -12.37 22.77 1.93
N GLU A 22 -12.86 21.64 1.45
CA GLU A 22 -13.73 21.54 0.27
C GLU A 22 -14.97 22.41 0.42
N ASN A 23 -15.66 22.30 1.55
CA ASN A 23 -16.86 23.08 1.82
C ASN A 23 -16.56 24.58 1.90
N THR A 24 -15.50 24.97 2.59
CA THR A 24 -15.11 26.38 2.74
C THR A 24 -14.77 27.01 1.40
N LEU A 25 -13.98 26.34 0.58
CA LEU A 25 -13.61 26.86 -0.76
C LEU A 25 -14.85 27.03 -1.64
N THR A 26 -15.76 26.09 -1.62
CA THR A 26 -16.99 26.15 -2.40
C THR A 26 -17.86 27.33 -1.92
N MET A 27 -18.00 27.52 -0.62
CA MET A 27 -18.83 28.58 -0.05
C MET A 27 -18.30 29.99 -0.30
N ILE A 28 -16.98 30.15 -0.45
CA ILE A 28 -16.38 31.48 -0.74
C ILE A 28 -16.27 31.78 -2.24
N GLY A 29 -16.80 30.90 -3.10
CA GLY A 29 -16.88 31.12 -4.54
C GLY A 29 -15.89 30.37 -5.39
N GLN A 30 -15.04 29.51 -4.78
CA GLN A 30 -14.09 28.63 -5.48
C GLN A 30 -14.62 27.21 -5.44
N GLU A 31 -15.55 26.86 -6.33
CA GLU A 31 -16.18 25.55 -6.35
C GLU A 31 -15.17 24.43 -6.49
N VAL A 32 -15.28 23.43 -5.60
CA VAL A 32 -14.52 22.17 -5.67
C VAL A 32 -15.41 21.12 -6.33
N GLU A 33 -15.06 20.72 -7.55
CA GLU A 33 -15.83 19.73 -8.33
C GLU A 33 -15.56 18.31 -7.88
N ALA A 34 -14.32 18.02 -7.51
CA ALA A 34 -13.90 16.67 -7.10
C ALA A 34 -12.71 16.74 -6.16
N VAL A 35 -12.61 15.75 -5.30
CA VAL A 35 -11.43 15.47 -4.45
C VAL A 35 -10.92 14.10 -4.77
N GLU A 36 -9.65 13.99 -5.17
CA GLU A 36 -8.98 12.73 -5.43
C GLU A 36 -7.99 12.43 -4.31
N GLU A 37 -8.14 11.32 -3.63
CA GLU A 37 -7.23 10.87 -2.61
C GLU A 37 -6.38 9.71 -3.14
N GLN A 38 -5.10 9.98 -3.35
CA GLN A 38 -4.16 8.96 -3.83
C GLN A 38 -3.93 7.91 -2.76
N GLY A 39 -3.97 6.65 -3.17
CA GLY A 39 -3.75 5.53 -2.25
C GLY A 39 -4.97 5.07 -1.46
N LYS A 40 -6.12 5.70 -1.62
CA LYS A 40 -7.36 5.29 -0.93
C LYS A 40 -7.73 3.82 -1.20
N GLU A 41 -7.45 3.34 -2.40
CA GLU A 41 -7.71 1.96 -2.82
C GLU A 41 -6.73 0.96 -2.23
N LEU A 42 -5.66 1.43 -1.60
CA LEU A 42 -4.56 0.61 -1.08
C LEU A 42 -4.64 0.42 0.44
N ALA A 43 -5.84 0.39 1.01
CA ALA A 43 -6.05 0.37 2.47
C ALA A 43 -5.40 -0.83 3.18
N LYS A 44 -5.27 -1.98 2.52
CA LYS A 44 -4.65 -3.20 3.06
C LYS A 44 -3.27 -3.48 2.47
N VAL A 45 -2.68 -2.49 1.86
CA VAL A 45 -1.29 -2.56 1.39
C VAL A 45 -0.42 -1.83 2.41
N VAL A 46 0.58 -2.50 2.92
CA VAL A 46 1.44 -2.00 4.00
C VAL A 46 2.91 -2.20 3.66
N ILE A 47 3.79 -1.54 4.40
CA ILE A 47 5.22 -1.78 4.33
C ILE A 47 5.57 -2.90 5.31
N GLY A 48 6.30 -3.90 4.82
CA GLY A 48 6.82 -4.99 5.63
C GLY A 48 8.32 -5.12 5.48
N GLN A 49 8.94 -5.78 6.44
CA GLN A 49 10.37 -6.10 6.42
C GLN A 49 10.57 -7.60 6.26
N ILE A 50 11.42 -7.99 5.34
CA ILE A 50 11.78 -9.40 5.13
C ILE A 50 12.67 -9.85 6.28
N THR A 51 12.17 -10.79 7.09
CA THR A 51 12.88 -11.31 8.27
C THR A 51 13.50 -12.68 8.02
N GLU A 52 12.98 -13.44 7.06
CA GLU A 52 13.50 -14.75 6.69
C GLU A 52 13.37 -14.96 5.18
N TYR A 53 14.40 -15.53 4.60
CA TYR A 53 14.53 -15.76 3.16
C TYR A 53 14.96 -17.20 2.92
N LYS A 54 14.13 -17.99 2.24
CA LYS A 54 14.45 -19.35 1.85
C LYS A 54 14.17 -19.59 0.37
N LYS A 55 15.14 -20.12 -0.32
CA LYS A 55 14.94 -20.56 -1.70
C LYS A 55 14.10 -21.86 -1.69
N GLN A 56 13.05 -21.89 -2.51
CA GLN A 56 12.17 -23.05 -2.59
C GLN A 56 12.84 -24.20 -3.33
N PRO A 57 13.03 -25.38 -2.69
CA PRO A 57 13.74 -26.50 -3.33
C PRO A 57 13.04 -27.06 -4.57
N GLU A 58 11.70 -27.04 -4.57
CA GLU A 58 10.89 -27.61 -5.65
C GLU A 58 10.56 -26.63 -6.77
N ALA A 59 10.95 -25.36 -6.64
CA ALA A 59 10.66 -24.33 -7.61
C ALA A 59 11.82 -23.34 -7.67
N GLU A 60 12.69 -23.49 -8.66
CA GLU A 60 13.92 -22.69 -8.81
C GLU A 60 13.68 -21.18 -8.87
N LYS A 61 12.50 -20.77 -9.32
CA LYS A 61 12.15 -19.36 -9.50
C LYS A 61 11.34 -18.76 -8.34
N LEU A 62 11.02 -19.55 -7.31
CA LEU A 62 10.21 -19.11 -6.19
C LEU A 62 11.03 -19.05 -4.91
N THR A 63 10.77 -18.01 -4.13
CA THR A 63 11.41 -17.79 -2.84
C THR A 63 10.33 -17.74 -1.76
N LEU A 64 10.58 -18.44 -0.65
CA LEU A 64 9.72 -18.36 0.52
C LEU A 64 10.26 -17.28 1.44
N LEU A 65 9.40 -16.30 1.75
CA LEU A 65 9.72 -15.17 2.60
C LEU A 65 8.88 -15.17 3.86
N LYS A 66 9.47 -14.78 4.97
CA LYS A 66 8.72 -14.32 6.14
C LYS A 66 8.85 -12.82 6.23
N VAL A 67 7.72 -12.14 6.38
CA VAL A 67 7.64 -10.70 6.36
C VAL A 67 6.94 -10.19 7.61
N ASN A 68 7.60 -9.30 8.32
CA ASN A 68 7.04 -8.62 9.48
C ASN A 68 6.35 -7.33 9.03
N ILE A 69 5.05 -7.25 9.26
CA ILE A 69 4.24 -6.07 8.92
C ILE A 69 3.80 -5.26 10.15
N GLY A 70 4.45 -5.48 11.30
CA GLY A 70 4.13 -4.78 12.55
C GLY A 70 3.09 -5.45 13.43
N VAL A 71 2.69 -6.68 13.10
CA VAL A 71 1.81 -7.51 13.94
C VAL A 71 2.61 -8.68 14.54
N GLU A 72 2.04 -9.36 15.54
CA GLU A 72 2.74 -10.45 16.25
C GLU A 72 3.15 -11.61 15.34
N GLU A 73 2.31 -11.96 14.39
CA GLU A 73 2.58 -13.04 13.45
C GLU A 73 3.19 -12.52 12.15
N GLU A 74 4.30 -13.12 11.76
CA GLU A 74 4.93 -12.85 10.47
C GLU A 74 4.16 -13.54 9.34
N LEU A 75 4.04 -12.86 8.20
CA LEU A 75 3.40 -13.44 7.02
C LEU A 75 4.36 -14.33 6.25
N GLN A 76 3.88 -15.49 5.83
CA GLN A 76 4.60 -16.37 4.93
C GLN A 76 4.17 -16.07 3.50
N ILE A 77 5.11 -15.69 2.66
CA ILE A 77 4.84 -15.24 1.29
C ILE A 77 5.76 -15.98 0.33
N VAL A 78 5.17 -16.49 -0.76
CA VAL A 78 5.93 -17.06 -1.88
C VAL A 78 6.09 -15.97 -2.93
N CYS A 79 7.33 -15.67 -3.29
CA CYS A 79 7.65 -14.57 -4.21
C CYS A 79 8.44 -15.08 -5.41
N GLY A 80 8.05 -14.65 -6.60
CA GLY A 80 8.76 -14.95 -7.85
C GLY A 80 9.80 -13.90 -8.25
N ALA A 81 9.90 -12.79 -7.51
CA ALA A 81 10.87 -11.75 -7.80
C ALA A 81 12.27 -12.13 -7.31
N THR A 82 13.29 -11.56 -7.93
CA THR A 82 14.70 -11.85 -7.62
C THR A 82 15.47 -10.64 -7.07
N ASN A 83 14.81 -9.49 -6.99
CA ASN A 83 15.45 -8.21 -6.65
C ASN A 83 15.32 -7.82 -5.17
N HIS A 84 15.02 -8.76 -4.30
CA HIS A 84 14.88 -8.53 -2.86
C HIS A 84 15.97 -9.26 -2.07
N LYS A 85 16.24 -8.78 -0.86
CA LYS A 85 17.23 -9.34 0.06
C LYS A 85 16.65 -9.42 1.47
N LEU A 86 17.28 -10.24 2.31
CA LEU A 86 16.97 -10.28 3.74
C LEU A 86 17.15 -8.89 4.37
N GLY A 87 16.18 -8.45 5.15
CA GLY A 87 16.19 -7.14 5.80
C GLY A 87 15.58 -6.01 4.98
N ASP A 88 15.26 -6.24 3.71
CA ASP A 88 14.63 -5.23 2.86
C ASP A 88 13.23 -4.87 3.36
N LYS A 89 12.88 -3.60 3.24
CA LYS A 89 11.52 -3.12 3.43
C LYS A 89 10.81 -3.15 2.09
N VAL A 90 9.66 -3.80 2.06
CA VAL A 90 8.91 -4.02 0.82
C VAL A 90 7.44 -3.67 0.99
N VAL A 91 6.78 -3.43 -0.13
CA VAL A 91 5.33 -3.20 -0.17
C VAL A 91 4.63 -4.55 -0.14
N VAL A 92 3.73 -4.73 0.82
CA VAL A 92 3.00 -5.99 1.04
C VAL A 92 1.51 -5.77 0.86
N ALA A 93 0.90 -6.52 -0.06
CA ALA A 93 -0.55 -6.58 -0.20
C ALA A 93 -1.06 -7.72 0.68
N THR A 94 -1.75 -7.37 1.76
CA THR A 94 -2.27 -8.35 2.71
C THR A 94 -3.54 -9.04 2.19
N ILE A 95 -3.92 -10.15 2.82
CA ILE A 95 -5.15 -10.89 2.47
C ILE A 95 -6.36 -9.97 2.60
N GLY A 96 -7.17 -9.91 1.56
CA GLY A 96 -8.32 -9.02 1.47
C GLY A 96 -8.03 -7.66 0.85
N ALA A 97 -6.76 -7.36 0.53
CA ALA A 97 -6.42 -6.17 -0.23
C ALA A 97 -6.99 -6.25 -1.65
N VAL A 98 -7.53 -5.14 -2.13
CA VAL A 98 -8.01 -5.01 -3.51
C VAL A 98 -7.09 -4.05 -4.24
N LEU A 99 -6.32 -4.57 -5.19
CA LEU A 99 -5.40 -3.79 -6.00
C LEU A 99 -6.14 -3.14 -7.19
N PRO A 100 -5.57 -2.08 -7.80
CA PRO A 100 -6.16 -1.50 -9.01
C PRO A 100 -6.47 -2.56 -10.06
N GLY A 101 -7.66 -2.48 -10.68
CA GLY A 101 -8.16 -3.48 -11.63
C GLY A 101 -8.97 -4.60 -10.96
N ASP A 102 -9.48 -4.36 -9.75
CA ASP A 102 -10.30 -5.30 -8.97
C ASP A 102 -9.59 -6.63 -8.64
N PHE A 103 -8.27 -6.59 -8.55
CA PHE A 103 -7.47 -7.76 -8.18
C PHE A 103 -7.46 -7.94 -6.65
N LYS A 104 -8.23 -8.91 -6.15
CA LYS A 104 -8.33 -9.20 -4.73
C LYS A 104 -7.30 -10.23 -4.30
N ILE A 105 -6.55 -9.92 -3.23
CA ILE A 105 -5.57 -10.83 -2.65
C ILE A 105 -6.28 -11.84 -1.75
N LYS A 106 -6.06 -13.12 -2.01
CA LYS A 106 -6.63 -14.24 -1.26
C LYS A 106 -5.54 -15.15 -0.73
N LYS A 107 -5.82 -15.81 0.38
CA LYS A 107 -4.95 -16.87 0.89
C LYS A 107 -4.96 -18.04 -0.09
N SER A 108 -3.79 -18.44 -0.55
CA SER A 108 -3.64 -19.56 -1.50
C SER A 108 -2.43 -20.40 -1.15
N LYS A 109 -2.45 -21.65 -1.60
CA LYS A 109 -1.29 -22.52 -1.58
C LYS A 109 -0.63 -22.53 -2.95
N ILE A 110 0.68 -22.36 -2.96
CA ILE A 110 1.48 -22.49 -4.17
C ILE A 110 2.48 -23.60 -3.91
N ARG A 111 2.39 -24.68 -4.67
CA ARG A 111 3.24 -25.88 -4.56
C ARG A 111 3.33 -26.42 -3.12
N GLY A 112 2.19 -26.52 -2.43
CA GLY A 112 2.08 -27.10 -1.10
C GLY A 112 2.42 -26.19 0.08
N ILE A 113 2.65 -24.91 -0.18
CA ILE A 113 3.02 -23.94 0.86
C ILE A 113 1.93 -22.89 1.07
#